data_a50098c77317662e0583c77a0956a0bd
#
_entry.id   a50098c77317662e0583c77a0956a0bd
#
_cell.length_a   1.000
_cell.length_b   1.000
_cell.length_c   1.000
_cell.angle_alpha   90.00
_cell.angle_beta   90.00
_cell.angle_gamma   90.00
#
_symmetry.space_group_name_H-M   'P 1'
#
loop_
_entity.id
_entity.type
_entity.pdbx_description
1 polymer ?
#
loop_
_entity_poly.entity_id
_entity_poly.type
_entity_poly.pdbx_seq_one_letter_code
_entity_poly.pdbx_strand_id
1 'polypeptide(L)'
;MYSVWAPLAENVELVLRPATTGTEQRIPMTREADSWFLADVPANPGDRYGFSVDGSPVFPDPRSKRQPDGIHGLSEVWQIDKPRTQLNRPLQGEVIYELHVGTFTAAGTFDAAIEKLDELKAVGVTAIELMPVQPFGGKRNWGYDGVMWQAVTDVYGGPDGLLRFIDAAHDRDLAVVLDVVYNHFGPDGNYTGVFGPYTAGGSTGWGDVVNLQGRDSDEVRAYILEAVRQWTQEFGIDGLRLDAVHALDDTGAVSLIEQIRDAAEPAWIIAETDQNDPVYTEGYKVAQWNDDIHHAIHAVVSGEDHAYYSDFGTVEVLATTFQRVFWHNGRFSSFRGRTHGRPVTDPELWRFVTYTTTHDQTGNRAAGDRPSMNLSVKQQLAKATLVLTSPFTPMLFMGEEWGASTPFAFFVDHENEELNQATREGRMREFARAGWDPKDVPNPAAEETFRDSVLKWAERTESPHAEVLRGYTDLLEFRRTHRLAEAELLDVSWWADGEEPVSEALAGVNPTVPPSDADDELSSGRWIELTYQAPESLVKVTVNLSDQPHEALALGPWEARYRTE
;
A
#
# COMPACT_ATOMS: atom_id res chain seq x y z
N MET A 1 31.87 11.25 -10.30
CA MET A 1 32.21 10.10 -11.17
C MET A 1 30.94 9.42 -11.60
N TYR A 2 30.89 8.85 -12.81
CA TYR A 2 29.78 8.06 -13.31
C TYR A 2 30.16 6.58 -13.28
N SER A 3 29.23 5.73 -12.88
CA SER A 3 29.42 4.29 -12.82
C SER A 3 28.16 3.54 -13.24
N VAL A 4 28.33 2.36 -13.79
CA VAL A 4 27.23 1.45 -14.09
C VAL A 4 27.69 0.00 -13.95
N TRP A 5 26.82 -0.83 -13.39
CA TRP A 5 27.06 -2.27 -13.32
C TRP A 5 26.55 -2.94 -14.60
N ALA A 6 27.47 -3.62 -15.31
CA ALA A 6 27.16 -4.30 -16.55
C ALA A 6 28.04 -5.58 -16.72
N PRO A 7 27.75 -6.66 -16.00
CA PRO A 7 28.62 -7.83 -15.90
C PRO A 7 28.84 -8.55 -17.23
N LEU A 8 27.89 -8.47 -18.15
CA LEU A 8 27.94 -9.15 -19.43
C LEU A 8 28.51 -8.29 -20.56
N ALA A 9 28.74 -6.99 -20.31
CA ALA A 9 29.27 -6.05 -21.33
C ALA A 9 30.77 -6.25 -21.57
N GLU A 10 31.21 -6.10 -22.83
CA GLU A 10 32.61 -5.97 -23.18
C GLU A 10 33.07 -4.52 -23.10
N ASN A 11 32.23 -3.57 -23.54
CA ASN A 11 32.52 -2.15 -23.59
C ASN A 11 31.31 -1.33 -23.14
N VAL A 12 31.55 -0.27 -22.40
CA VAL A 12 30.53 0.71 -22.04
C VAL A 12 31.04 2.11 -22.33
N GLU A 13 30.21 2.94 -22.93
CA GLU A 13 30.45 4.37 -23.13
C GLU A 13 29.46 5.18 -22.28
N LEU A 14 29.99 6.14 -21.52
CA LEU A 14 29.18 7.21 -20.95
C LEU A 14 28.83 8.21 -22.04
N VAL A 15 27.56 8.50 -22.20
CA VAL A 15 27.07 9.60 -23.04
C VAL A 15 26.65 10.73 -22.11
N LEU A 16 27.41 11.82 -22.13
CA LEU A 16 27.30 12.96 -21.22
C LEU A 16 26.90 14.22 -21.96
N ARG A 17 25.90 14.93 -21.46
CA ARG A 17 25.55 16.31 -21.87
C ARG A 17 25.69 17.22 -20.67
N PRO A 18 26.86 17.86 -20.47
CA PRO A 18 27.08 18.77 -19.36
C PRO A 18 26.06 19.92 -19.35
N ALA A 19 25.52 20.26 -18.20
CA ALA A 19 24.56 21.36 -18.03
C ALA A 19 25.12 22.71 -18.53
N THR A 20 26.43 22.90 -18.46
CA THR A 20 27.12 24.12 -18.85
C THR A 20 27.25 24.32 -20.36
N THR A 21 27.32 23.23 -21.14
CA THR A 21 27.58 23.31 -22.59
C THR A 21 26.45 22.72 -23.44
N GLY A 22 25.70 21.76 -22.89
CA GLY A 22 24.68 20.99 -23.61
C GLY A 22 25.21 20.09 -24.74
N THR A 23 26.54 20.10 -24.98
CA THR A 23 27.16 19.36 -26.10
C THR A 23 27.39 17.91 -25.68
N GLU A 24 26.88 16.99 -26.46
CA GLU A 24 27.06 15.55 -26.22
C GLU A 24 28.52 15.14 -26.33
N GLN A 25 28.97 14.38 -25.37
CA GLN A 25 30.30 13.79 -25.31
C GLN A 25 30.13 12.27 -25.09
N ARG A 26 30.95 11.45 -25.77
CA ARG A 26 31.04 10.03 -25.58
C ARG A 26 32.39 9.70 -24.96
N ILE A 27 32.36 9.04 -23.82
CA ILE A 27 33.56 8.78 -23.00
C ILE A 27 33.62 7.29 -22.74
N PRO A 28 34.65 6.59 -23.25
CA PRO A 28 34.85 5.16 -22.91
C PRO A 28 35.03 5.00 -21.42
N MET A 29 34.40 3.97 -20.85
CA MET A 29 34.49 3.66 -19.43
C MET A 29 35.47 2.53 -19.17
N THR A 30 36.12 2.56 -18.02
CA THR A 30 37.05 1.53 -17.58
C THR A 30 36.32 0.47 -16.77
N ARG A 31 36.52 -0.81 -17.10
CA ARG A 31 36.00 -1.93 -16.33
C ARG A 31 36.80 -2.12 -15.05
N GLU A 32 36.14 -2.07 -13.92
CA GLU A 32 36.69 -2.31 -12.58
C GLU A 32 36.34 -3.73 -12.05
N ALA A 33 36.69 -3.99 -10.80
CA ALA A 33 36.29 -5.19 -10.12
C ALA A 33 34.75 -5.33 -10.06
N ASP A 34 34.26 -6.53 -9.89
CA ASP A 34 32.83 -6.85 -9.76
C ASP A 34 31.96 -6.36 -10.94
N SER A 35 32.61 -6.19 -12.10
CA SER A 35 31.93 -5.83 -13.38
C SER A 35 31.27 -4.46 -13.41
N TRP A 36 31.72 -3.55 -12.58
CA TRP A 36 31.41 -2.13 -12.69
C TRP A 36 32.24 -1.45 -13.77
N PHE A 37 31.63 -0.51 -14.45
CA PHE A 37 32.31 0.40 -15.39
C PHE A 37 32.32 1.80 -14.81
N LEU A 38 33.47 2.47 -14.86
CA LEU A 38 33.67 3.83 -14.34
C LEU A 38 34.16 4.77 -15.43
N ALA A 39 33.63 6.00 -15.39
CA ALA A 39 34.19 7.15 -16.10
C ALA A 39 34.72 8.16 -15.06
N ASP A 40 36.03 8.41 -15.09
CA ASP A 40 36.70 9.35 -14.15
C ASP A 40 36.53 10.81 -14.64
N VAL A 41 35.28 11.23 -14.67
CA VAL A 41 34.90 12.63 -14.98
C VAL A 41 33.98 13.15 -13.88
N PRO A 42 34.03 14.44 -13.55
CA PRO A 42 33.14 15.03 -12.54
C PRO A 42 31.67 14.86 -12.94
N ALA A 43 30.85 14.43 -11.97
CA ALA A 43 29.40 14.46 -12.09
C ALA A 43 28.87 15.72 -11.41
N ASN A 44 28.39 16.69 -12.22
CA ASN A 44 27.90 17.95 -11.69
C ASN A 44 26.36 17.97 -11.71
N PRO A 45 25.70 18.54 -10.70
CA PRO A 45 24.25 18.66 -10.68
C PRO A 45 23.71 19.29 -11.99
N GLY A 46 22.67 18.66 -12.56
CA GLY A 46 22.06 19.08 -13.81
C GLY A 46 22.70 18.51 -15.08
N ASP A 47 23.85 17.81 -14.98
CA ASP A 47 24.40 17.07 -16.13
C ASP A 47 23.44 15.96 -16.54
N ARG A 48 23.17 15.82 -17.86
CA ARG A 48 22.36 14.73 -18.41
C ARG A 48 23.28 13.61 -18.88
N TYR A 49 22.92 12.37 -18.58
CA TYR A 49 23.77 11.24 -18.92
C TYR A 49 22.98 9.96 -19.17
N GLY A 50 23.62 9.04 -19.85
CA GLY A 50 23.17 7.68 -20.06
C GLY A 50 24.33 6.81 -20.52
N PHE A 51 24.06 5.55 -20.79
CA PHE A 51 25.09 4.60 -21.16
C PHE A 51 24.76 3.89 -22.46
N SER A 52 25.79 3.64 -23.29
CA SER A 52 25.74 2.76 -24.45
C SER A 52 26.58 1.52 -24.15
N VAL A 53 25.96 0.36 -24.18
CA VAL A 53 26.58 -0.94 -23.87
C VAL A 53 26.82 -1.68 -25.18
N ASP A 54 28.09 -2.05 -25.47
CA ASP A 54 28.51 -2.81 -26.67
C ASP A 54 27.99 -2.20 -27.98
N GLY A 55 27.95 -0.87 -28.07
CA GLY A 55 27.46 -0.13 -29.24
C GLY A 55 25.94 -0.06 -29.37
N SER A 56 25.19 -0.38 -28.34
CA SER A 56 23.73 -0.20 -28.29
C SER A 56 23.33 1.28 -28.40
N PRO A 57 22.03 1.59 -28.62
CA PRO A 57 21.50 2.92 -28.33
C PRO A 57 21.82 3.35 -26.90
N VAL A 58 21.69 4.64 -26.63
CA VAL A 58 21.90 5.19 -25.29
C VAL A 58 20.67 4.91 -24.44
N PHE A 59 20.88 4.36 -23.24
CA PHE A 59 19.84 4.07 -22.26
C PHE A 59 20.07 4.86 -20.97
N PRO A 60 19.01 5.22 -20.23
CA PRO A 60 19.15 5.82 -18.91
C PRO A 60 19.87 4.89 -17.93
N ASP A 61 20.40 5.48 -16.87
CA ASP A 61 21.00 4.73 -15.77
C ASP A 61 19.92 3.97 -14.98
N PRO A 62 20.02 2.63 -14.80
CA PRO A 62 19.10 1.90 -13.93
C PRO A 62 19.04 2.42 -12.50
N ARG A 63 20.13 3.02 -12.01
CA ARG A 63 20.26 3.62 -10.66
C ARG A 63 20.09 5.15 -10.67
N SER A 64 19.40 5.67 -11.69
CA SER A 64 19.10 7.10 -11.77
C SER A 64 18.33 7.59 -10.55
N LYS A 65 18.70 8.77 -10.04
CA LYS A 65 17.97 9.47 -8.97
C LYS A 65 16.98 10.51 -9.51
N ARG A 66 17.07 10.86 -10.79
CA ARG A 66 16.17 11.82 -11.45
C ARG A 66 16.02 11.55 -12.94
N GLN A 67 14.78 11.57 -13.43
CA GLN A 67 14.39 11.34 -14.82
C GLN A 67 13.49 12.48 -15.33
N PRO A 68 14.05 13.65 -15.63
CA PRO A 68 13.24 14.82 -15.94
C PRO A 68 12.58 14.78 -17.32
N ASP A 69 13.09 13.94 -18.24
CA ASP A 69 12.55 13.75 -19.59
C ASP A 69 11.80 12.40 -19.72
N GLY A 70 11.29 11.87 -18.60
CA GLY A 70 10.58 10.60 -18.56
C GLY A 70 11.50 9.37 -18.56
N ILE A 71 10.87 8.19 -18.58
CA ILE A 71 11.55 6.90 -18.41
C ILE A 71 12.48 6.51 -19.56
N HIS A 72 12.33 7.11 -20.74
CA HIS A 72 13.15 6.88 -21.93
C HIS A 72 14.24 7.94 -22.11
N GLY A 73 14.20 9.03 -21.34
CA GLY A 73 15.13 10.13 -21.43
C GLY A 73 16.47 9.85 -20.75
N LEU A 74 17.41 10.77 -20.92
CA LEU A 74 18.67 10.74 -20.19
C LEU A 74 18.43 10.97 -18.70
N SER A 75 19.17 10.26 -17.87
CA SER A 75 19.25 10.52 -16.43
C SER A 75 19.85 11.89 -16.15
N GLU A 76 19.46 12.52 -15.05
CA GLU A 76 20.07 13.75 -14.57
C GLU A 76 20.86 13.51 -13.28
N VAL A 77 22.05 14.09 -13.20
CA VAL A 77 22.80 14.12 -11.95
C VAL A 77 22.06 15.00 -10.95
N TRP A 78 21.47 14.36 -9.96
CA TRP A 78 20.83 15.02 -8.84
C TRP A 78 21.54 14.63 -7.54
N GLN A 79 21.65 15.56 -6.63
CA GLN A 79 22.30 15.37 -5.34
C GLN A 79 21.46 16.04 -4.26
N ILE A 80 21.25 15.31 -3.17
CA ILE A 80 20.59 15.88 -2.00
C ILE A 80 21.50 16.93 -1.36
N ASP A 81 20.95 18.09 -1.03
CA ASP A 81 21.66 19.19 -0.38
C ASP A 81 22.07 18.80 1.06
N LYS A 82 21.17 18.16 1.77
CA LYS A 82 21.33 17.71 3.14
C LYS A 82 20.40 16.54 3.41
N PRO A 83 20.89 15.41 3.95
CA PRO A 83 20.05 14.31 4.41
C PRO A 83 19.01 14.79 5.44
N ARG A 84 17.79 14.25 5.38
CA ARG A 84 16.73 14.48 6.35
C ARG A 84 16.80 13.42 7.44
N THR A 85 16.27 13.77 8.60
CA THR A 85 16.23 12.86 9.74
C THR A 85 14.81 12.39 9.95
N GLN A 86 14.64 11.10 10.13
CA GLN A 86 13.36 10.48 10.49
C GLN A 86 12.86 11.00 11.84
N LEU A 87 11.55 10.92 12.06
CA LEU A 87 10.95 11.24 13.37
C LEU A 87 11.34 10.23 14.45
N ASN A 88 11.82 9.04 14.07
CA ASN A 88 12.36 8.00 14.96
C ASN A 88 11.40 7.67 16.12
N ARG A 89 10.17 7.31 15.80
CA ARG A 89 9.14 6.87 16.72
C ARG A 89 8.56 5.51 16.31
N PRO A 90 7.95 4.74 17.23
CA PRO A 90 7.41 3.42 16.89
C PRO A 90 6.17 3.54 16.00
N LEU A 91 5.93 2.53 15.17
CA LEU A 91 4.69 2.39 14.40
C LEU A 91 3.47 2.24 15.32
N GLN A 92 3.65 1.62 16.49
CA GLN A 92 2.59 1.47 17.49
C GLN A 92 2.04 2.84 17.93
N GLY A 93 0.78 3.08 17.69
CA GLY A 93 0.12 4.35 18.00
C GLY A 93 -0.14 5.23 16.79
N GLU A 94 0.48 4.94 15.66
CA GLU A 94 0.24 5.69 14.43
C GLU A 94 -1.15 5.42 13.85
N VAL A 95 -1.63 6.42 13.13
CA VAL A 95 -2.81 6.37 12.26
C VAL A 95 -2.33 6.73 10.86
N ILE A 96 -2.29 5.74 9.98
CA ILE A 96 -1.76 5.90 8.62
C ILE A 96 -2.86 6.47 7.71
N TYR A 97 -2.48 7.30 6.76
CA TYR A 97 -3.34 7.82 5.71
C TYR A 97 -2.68 7.58 4.35
N GLU A 98 -3.21 6.60 3.61
CA GLU A 98 -2.74 6.26 2.27
C GLU A 98 -3.26 7.26 1.24
N LEU A 99 -2.38 7.79 0.38
CA LEU A 99 -2.76 8.72 -0.67
C LEU A 99 -1.97 8.51 -1.97
N HIS A 100 -2.66 8.78 -3.08
CA HIS A 100 -2.07 8.88 -4.42
C HIS A 100 -1.85 10.36 -4.77
N VAL A 101 -0.58 10.78 -4.90
CA VAL A 101 -0.20 12.20 -5.09
C VAL A 101 -0.94 12.83 -6.28
N GLY A 102 -1.02 12.12 -7.41
CA GLY A 102 -1.60 12.65 -8.66
C GLY A 102 -3.11 12.94 -8.60
N THR A 103 -3.86 12.28 -7.70
CA THR A 103 -5.32 12.46 -7.57
C THR A 103 -5.76 13.00 -6.21
N PHE A 104 -4.82 13.20 -5.29
CA PHE A 104 -5.11 13.76 -3.97
C PHE A 104 -5.59 15.20 -4.03
N THR A 105 -5.03 15.99 -4.94
CA THR A 105 -5.43 17.38 -5.21
C THR A 105 -5.61 17.61 -6.70
N ALA A 106 -6.28 18.69 -7.07
CA ALA A 106 -6.47 19.05 -8.48
C ALA A 106 -5.16 19.34 -9.25
N ALA A 107 -4.10 19.75 -8.53
CA ALA A 107 -2.79 19.99 -9.15
C ALA A 107 -1.94 18.71 -9.24
N GLY A 108 -2.23 17.68 -8.45
CA GLY A 108 -1.56 16.38 -8.51
C GLY A 108 -0.06 16.42 -8.21
N THR A 109 0.38 17.29 -7.29
CA THR A 109 1.80 17.48 -6.96
C THR A 109 2.04 17.41 -5.45
N PHE A 110 3.30 17.15 -5.05
CA PHE A 110 3.70 17.22 -3.64
C PHE A 110 3.42 18.58 -3.02
N ASP A 111 3.72 19.68 -3.72
CA ASP A 111 3.49 21.02 -3.20
C ASP A 111 1.99 21.28 -2.93
N ALA A 112 1.10 20.80 -3.77
CA ALA A 112 -0.34 20.91 -3.54
C ALA A 112 -0.82 19.99 -2.41
N ALA A 113 -0.21 18.82 -2.24
CA ALA A 113 -0.51 17.92 -1.14
C ALA A 113 -0.10 18.51 0.22
N ILE A 114 1.00 19.26 0.29
CA ILE A 114 1.45 19.98 1.48
C ILE A 114 0.34 20.89 2.04
N GLU A 115 -0.44 21.54 1.15
CA GLU A 115 -1.53 22.44 1.55
C GLU A 115 -2.67 21.73 2.33
N LYS A 116 -2.69 20.38 2.31
CA LYS A 116 -3.72 19.55 2.93
C LYS A 116 -3.28 18.87 4.23
N LEU A 117 -2.01 18.93 4.58
CA LEU A 117 -1.47 18.23 5.74
C LEU A 117 -2.10 18.68 7.07
N ASP A 118 -2.38 19.98 7.23
CA ASP A 118 -3.03 20.50 8.44
C ASP A 118 -4.46 19.96 8.61
N GLU A 119 -5.15 19.71 7.50
CA GLU A 119 -6.50 19.13 7.52
C GLU A 119 -6.46 17.65 7.94
N LEU A 120 -5.48 16.88 7.47
CA LEU A 120 -5.29 15.48 7.87
C LEU A 120 -4.90 15.39 9.36
N LYS A 121 -3.98 16.23 9.80
CA LYS A 121 -3.61 16.31 11.22
C LYS A 121 -4.81 16.65 12.12
N ALA A 122 -5.68 17.54 11.69
CA ALA A 122 -6.89 17.93 12.44
C ALA A 122 -7.89 16.79 12.59
N VAL A 123 -7.94 15.85 11.66
CA VAL A 123 -8.75 14.62 11.77
C VAL A 123 -8.15 13.65 12.78
N GLY A 124 -6.83 13.65 12.97
CA GLY A 124 -6.12 12.75 13.88
C GLY A 124 -5.15 11.78 13.18
N VAL A 125 -4.87 11.99 11.89
CA VAL A 125 -3.82 11.29 11.15
C VAL A 125 -2.45 11.64 11.74
N THR A 126 -1.55 10.65 11.81
CA THR A 126 -0.20 10.83 12.35
C THR A 126 0.91 10.37 11.38
N ALA A 127 0.56 9.59 10.36
CA ALA A 127 1.49 9.16 9.32
C ALA A 127 0.82 9.22 7.94
N ILE A 128 1.56 9.64 6.93
CA ILE A 128 1.11 9.68 5.53
C ILE A 128 1.82 8.56 4.77
N GLU A 129 1.05 7.66 4.14
CA GLU A 129 1.58 6.67 3.22
C GLU A 129 1.39 7.16 1.78
N LEU A 130 2.50 7.36 1.09
CA LEU A 130 2.51 7.74 -0.32
C LEU A 130 2.49 6.48 -1.17
N MET A 131 1.49 6.32 -2.05
CA MET A 131 1.56 5.34 -3.13
C MET A 131 2.83 5.57 -3.96
N PRO A 132 3.32 4.57 -4.75
CA PRO A 132 4.65 4.64 -5.33
C PRO A 132 4.90 5.90 -6.16
N VAL A 133 6.10 6.47 -6.02
CA VAL A 133 6.50 7.75 -6.64
C VAL A 133 7.61 7.60 -7.68
N GLN A 134 7.98 6.37 -8.02
CA GLN A 134 9.01 6.11 -9.02
C GLN A 134 8.55 6.55 -10.41
N PRO A 135 9.49 6.86 -11.33
CA PRO A 135 9.14 7.21 -12.71
C PRO A 135 8.41 6.10 -13.43
N PHE A 136 7.35 6.47 -14.10
CA PHE A 136 6.49 5.61 -14.92
C PHE A 136 6.26 6.25 -16.29
N GLY A 137 5.70 5.51 -17.25
CA GLY A 137 5.35 6.01 -18.57
C GLY A 137 4.24 7.05 -18.50
N GLY A 138 4.36 8.15 -19.30
CA GLY A 138 3.35 9.19 -19.40
C GLY A 138 3.23 10.06 -18.14
N LYS A 139 1.99 10.44 -17.80
CA LYS A 139 1.68 11.40 -16.73
C LYS A 139 0.71 10.88 -15.68
N ARG A 140 0.09 9.72 -15.89
CA ARG A 140 -0.99 9.17 -15.08
C ARG A 140 -0.76 7.69 -14.83
N ASN A 141 -0.41 7.34 -13.62
CA ASN A 141 -0.19 5.95 -13.21
C ASN A 141 -0.42 5.84 -11.70
N TRP A 142 -0.84 4.69 -11.23
CA TRP A 142 -0.89 4.42 -9.78
C TRP A 142 0.50 4.41 -9.14
N GLY A 143 1.56 4.19 -9.95
CA GLY A 143 2.95 4.14 -9.53
C GLY A 143 3.56 2.73 -9.50
N TYR A 144 2.76 1.68 -9.67
CA TYR A 144 3.26 0.29 -9.64
C TYR A 144 3.97 -0.17 -10.92
N ASP A 145 4.06 0.69 -11.93
CA ASP A 145 4.85 0.47 -13.16
C ASP A 145 6.25 1.11 -13.11
N GLY A 146 6.78 1.39 -11.93
CA GLY A 146 8.08 2.03 -11.75
C GLY A 146 9.26 1.19 -12.26
N VAL A 147 10.27 1.86 -12.88
CA VAL A 147 11.42 1.17 -13.48
C VAL A 147 12.78 1.62 -12.95
N MET A 148 12.84 2.67 -12.15
CA MET A 148 14.06 3.24 -11.55
C MET A 148 13.80 3.51 -10.07
N TRP A 149 14.11 2.52 -9.25
CA TRP A 149 13.69 2.48 -7.84
C TRP A 149 14.29 3.56 -6.94
N GLN A 150 15.31 4.28 -7.41
CA GLN A 150 15.94 5.40 -6.68
C GLN A 150 15.46 6.77 -7.16
N ALA A 151 14.66 6.83 -8.23
CA ALA A 151 14.20 8.10 -8.78
C ALA A 151 12.79 8.46 -8.29
N VAL A 152 12.49 9.75 -8.33
CA VAL A 152 11.16 10.31 -8.06
C VAL A 152 10.63 10.92 -9.35
N THR A 153 9.39 10.63 -9.72
CA THR A 153 8.78 11.18 -10.94
C THR A 153 8.68 12.70 -10.91
N ASP A 154 9.11 13.35 -11.98
CA ASP A 154 8.97 14.80 -12.13
C ASP A 154 7.51 15.25 -12.29
N VAL A 155 6.59 14.31 -12.62
CA VAL A 155 5.14 14.59 -12.71
C VAL A 155 4.59 15.10 -11.36
N TYR A 156 5.10 14.59 -10.24
CA TYR A 156 4.69 15.02 -8.90
C TYR A 156 5.54 16.16 -8.32
N GLY A 157 6.62 16.56 -9.01
CA GLY A 157 7.54 17.59 -8.58
C GLY A 157 8.97 17.11 -8.32
N GLY A 158 9.27 15.86 -8.71
CA GLY A 158 10.60 15.26 -8.63
C GLY A 158 11.12 15.09 -7.20
N PRO A 159 12.41 14.73 -7.05
CA PRO A 159 12.99 14.48 -5.73
C PRO A 159 12.99 15.73 -4.82
N ASP A 160 13.12 16.93 -5.39
CA ASP A 160 13.05 18.17 -4.62
C ASP A 160 11.64 18.43 -4.06
N GLY A 161 10.60 18.08 -4.83
CA GLY A 161 9.21 18.14 -4.39
C GLY A 161 8.93 17.17 -3.23
N LEU A 162 9.42 15.93 -3.33
CA LEU A 162 9.30 14.94 -2.27
C LEU A 162 10.01 15.41 -0.99
N LEU A 163 11.22 15.98 -1.09
CA LEU A 163 11.92 16.52 0.09
C LEU A 163 11.13 17.64 0.76
N ARG A 164 10.54 18.57 0.00
CA ARG A 164 9.68 19.61 0.58
C ARG A 164 8.44 19.03 1.25
N PHE A 165 7.86 17.97 0.69
CA PHE A 165 6.72 17.28 1.29
C PHE A 165 7.10 16.63 2.63
N ILE A 166 8.23 15.91 2.68
CA ILE A 166 8.74 15.29 3.91
C ILE A 166 9.03 16.35 4.97
N ASP A 167 9.77 17.42 4.62
CA ASP A 167 10.06 18.52 5.54
C ASP A 167 8.74 19.11 6.11
N ALA A 168 7.75 19.36 5.26
CA ALA A 168 6.46 19.93 5.67
C ALA A 168 5.61 18.96 6.53
N ALA A 169 5.68 17.65 6.29
CA ALA A 169 5.02 16.63 7.10
C ALA A 169 5.70 16.54 8.48
N HIS A 170 7.02 16.47 8.53
CA HIS A 170 7.78 16.43 9.80
C HIS A 170 7.61 17.68 10.64
N ASP A 171 7.55 18.87 10.04
CA ASP A 171 7.25 20.14 10.74
C ASP A 171 5.87 20.10 11.43
N ARG A 172 4.98 19.22 10.98
CA ARG A 172 3.66 18.98 11.55
C ARG A 172 3.60 17.74 12.45
N ASP A 173 4.72 17.11 12.70
CA ASP A 173 4.78 15.83 13.43
C ASP A 173 3.94 14.72 12.74
N LEU A 174 3.96 14.69 11.41
CA LEU A 174 3.41 13.65 10.56
C LEU A 174 4.55 12.82 10.01
N ALA A 175 4.56 11.51 10.28
CA ALA A 175 5.51 10.59 9.67
C ALA A 175 5.18 10.37 8.19
N VAL A 176 6.18 9.96 7.41
CA VAL A 176 6.02 9.64 6.00
C VAL A 176 6.41 8.20 5.74
N VAL A 177 5.49 7.42 5.19
CA VAL A 177 5.70 6.06 4.69
C VAL A 177 5.73 6.13 3.17
N LEU A 178 6.63 5.41 2.54
CA LEU A 178 6.71 5.29 1.09
C LEU A 178 6.38 3.85 0.67
N ASP A 179 5.43 3.70 -0.23
CA ASP A 179 5.16 2.44 -0.89
C ASP A 179 6.22 2.18 -1.98
N VAL A 180 6.86 1.02 -1.91
CA VAL A 180 7.97 0.64 -2.80
C VAL A 180 7.74 -0.73 -3.43
N VAL A 181 7.97 -0.79 -4.74
CA VAL A 181 7.75 -1.98 -5.56
C VAL A 181 9.10 -2.61 -5.89
N TYR A 182 9.48 -3.68 -5.18
CA TYR A 182 10.74 -4.41 -5.43
C TYR A 182 10.51 -5.83 -5.95
N ASN A 183 9.26 -6.22 -6.17
CA ASN A 183 8.91 -7.56 -6.64
C ASN A 183 8.95 -7.69 -8.16
N HIS A 184 8.84 -6.59 -8.91
CA HIS A 184 8.91 -6.55 -10.38
C HIS A 184 9.40 -5.18 -10.89
N PHE A 185 9.76 -5.14 -12.17
CA PHE A 185 9.96 -3.89 -12.93
C PHE A 185 8.75 -3.65 -13.81
N GLY A 186 8.37 -2.39 -13.95
CA GLY A 186 7.28 -1.97 -14.83
C GLY A 186 7.50 -2.40 -16.29
N PRO A 187 6.43 -2.54 -17.07
CA PRO A 187 6.49 -3.08 -18.44
C PRO A 187 7.01 -2.09 -19.48
N ASP A 188 7.07 -0.78 -19.15
CA ASP A 188 7.54 0.29 -20.04
C ASP A 188 8.77 0.96 -19.46
N GLY A 189 9.79 1.19 -20.28
CA GLY A 189 11.04 1.82 -19.84
C GLY A 189 12.00 0.92 -19.03
N ASN A 190 11.74 -0.35 -18.89
CA ASN A 190 12.66 -1.29 -18.25
C ASN A 190 13.82 -1.65 -19.19
N TYR A 191 14.94 -0.97 -19.00
CA TYR A 191 16.18 -1.23 -19.75
C TYR A 191 17.21 -2.05 -18.97
N THR A 192 16.87 -2.55 -17.79
CA THR A 192 17.82 -3.27 -16.92
C THR A 192 18.45 -4.48 -17.60
N GLY A 193 17.72 -5.17 -18.49
CA GLY A 193 18.24 -6.30 -19.27
C GLY A 193 19.38 -5.95 -20.24
N VAL A 194 19.57 -4.67 -20.59
CA VAL A 194 20.73 -4.20 -21.40
C VAL A 194 22.00 -4.24 -20.55
N PHE A 195 21.87 -3.95 -19.27
CA PHE A 195 23.00 -3.81 -18.35
C PHE A 195 23.40 -5.15 -17.72
N GLY A 196 22.42 -5.95 -17.30
CA GLY A 196 22.76 -7.20 -16.63
C GLY A 196 21.56 -8.06 -16.24
N PRO A 197 21.79 -9.14 -15.48
CA PRO A 197 20.76 -10.06 -15.07
C PRO A 197 19.95 -9.53 -13.86
N TYR A 198 19.32 -8.35 -14.00
CA TYR A 198 18.43 -7.80 -12.98
C TYR A 198 17.14 -8.61 -12.82
N THR A 199 16.75 -9.33 -13.87
CA THR A 199 15.58 -10.21 -13.87
C THR A 199 15.98 -11.68 -14.00
N ALA A 200 15.20 -12.58 -13.38
CA ALA A 200 15.49 -14.01 -13.34
C ALA A 200 14.92 -14.79 -14.54
N GLY A 201 14.21 -14.10 -15.44
CA GLY A 201 13.37 -14.73 -16.46
C GLY A 201 12.04 -15.19 -15.88
N GLY A 202 11.01 -15.24 -16.71
CA GLY A 202 9.62 -15.40 -16.27
C GLY A 202 8.96 -14.05 -15.95
N SER A 203 7.65 -14.10 -15.77
CA SER A 203 6.85 -12.89 -15.47
C SER A 203 5.87 -13.19 -14.36
N THR A 204 5.68 -12.24 -13.46
CA THR A 204 4.51 -12.15 -12.60
C THR A 204 3.33 -11.65 -13.42
N GLY A 205 2.14 -11.51 -12.82
CA GLY A 205 1.01 -10.84 -13.48
C GLY A 205 1.27 -9.36 -13.79
N TRP A 206 2.30 -8.77 -13.20
CA TRP A 206 2.58 -7.32 -13.24
C TRP A 206 3.88 -6.96 -13.98
N GLY A 207 4.85 -7.86 -14.09
CA GLY A 207 6.13 -7.57 -14.75
C GLY A 207 7.15 -8.70 -14.60
N ASP A 208 8.39 -8.44 -15.02
CA ASP A 208 9.46 -9.42 -14.98
C ASP A 208 9.91 -9.71 -13.54
N VAL A 209 10.11 -11.00 -13.23
CA VAL A 209 10.59 -11.45 -11.91
C VAL A 209 12.00 -10.93 -11.63
N VAL A 210 12.19 -10.31 -10.47
CA VAL A 210 13.48 -9.77 -10.04
C VAL A 210 14.44 -10.89 -9.67
N ASN A 211 15.70 -10.78 -10.06
CA ASN A 211 16.74 -11.78 -9.79
C ASN A 211 17.25 -11.69 -8.35
N LEU A 212 16.64 -12.42 -7.42
CA LEU A 212 17.02 -12.40 -6.00
C LEU A 212 17.86 -13.60 -5.56
N GLN A 213 18.03 -14.62 -6.42
CA GLN A 213 18.69 -15.88 -6.03
C GLN A 213 19.54 -16.52 -7.15
N GLY A 214 19.48 -15.97 -8.36
CA GLY A 214 20.27 -16.46 -9.49
C GLY A 214 21.72 -15.97 -9.45
N ARG A 215 22.44 -16.23 -10.55
CA ARG A 215 23.78 -15.70 -10.73
C ARG A 215 23.75 -14.17 -10.69
N ASP A 216 24.74 -13.56 -10.03
CA ASP A 216 24.92 -12.12 -9.89
C ASP A 216 23.78 -11.41 -9.11
N SER A 217 22.93 -12.15 -8.39
CA SER A 217 21.82 -11.60 -7.59
C SER A 217 22.29 -10.71 -6.43
N ASP A 218 23.53 -10.84 -5.96
CA ASP A 218 24.07 -10.00 -4.88
C ASP A 218 24.03 -8.51 -5.26
N GLU A 219 24.33 -8.17 -6.52
CA GLU A 219 24.28 -6.79 -7.01
C GLU A 219 22.84 -6.28 -7.18
N VAL A 220 21.91 -7.17 -7.50
CA VAL A 220 20.47 -6.82 -7.56
C VAL A 220 19.92 -6.56 -6.16
N ARG A 221 20.29 -7.40 -5.17
CA ARG A 221 19.97 -7.15 -3.76
C ARG A 221 20.63 -5.86 -3.27
N ALA A 222 21.90 -5.62 -3.62
CA ALA A 222 22.59 -4.38 -3.27
C ALA A 222 21.87 -3.15 -3.83
N TYR A 223 21.36 -3.20 -5.07
CA TYR A 223 20.57 -2.13 -5.67
C TYR A 223 19.29 -1.83 -4.88
N ILE A 224 18.54 -2.85 -4.46
CA ILE A 224 17.36 -2.69 -3.60
C ILE A 224 17.76 -2.04 -2.26
N LEU A 225 18.81 -2.56 -1.62
CA LEU A 225 19.26 -2.06 -0.31
C LEU A 225 19.82 -0.63 -0.38
N GLU A 226 20.40 -0.24 -1.53
CA GLU A 226 20.78 1.16 -1.79
C GLU A 226 19.55 2.07 -1.87
N ALA A 227 18.51 1.64 -2.60
CA ALA A 227 17.26 2.39 -2.66
C ALA A 227 16.62 2.52 -1.27
N VAL A 228 16.60 1.45 -0.48
CA VAL A 228 16.11 1.46 0.91
C VAL A 228 16.87 2.49 1.76
N ARG A 229 18.22 2.48 1.72
CA ARG A 229 19.02 3.47 2.46
C ARG A 229 18.81 4.88 1.96
N GLN A 230 18.69 5.08 0.65
CA GLN A 230 18.37 6.39 0.10
C GLN A 230 17.06 6.94 0.68
N TRP A 231 15.99 6.16 0.65
CA TRP A 231 14.69 6.60 1.17
C TRP A 231 14.75 6.89 2.67
N THR A 232 15.34 5.99 3.46
CA THR A 232 15.31 6.09 4.92
C THR A 232 16.40 7.00 5.48
N GLN A 233 17.61 7.01 4.93
CA GLN A 233 18.75 7.73 5.50
C GLN A 233 19.06 9.06 4.80
N GLU A 234 18.74 9.20 3.49
CA GLU A 234 18.94 10.45 2.76
C GLU A 234 17.66 11.30 2.76
N PHE A 235 16.51 10.71 2.41
CA PHE A 235 15.22 11.41 2.36
C PHE A 235 14.55 11.55 3.73
N GLY A 236 14.86 10.68 4.69
CA GLY A 236 14.25 10.69 6.03
C GLY A 236 12.85 10.10 6.06
N ILE A 237 12.51 9.19 5.15
CA ILE A 237 11.27 8.41 5.17
C ILE A 237 11.22 7.56 6.44
N ASP A 238 10.10 7.61 7.18
CA ASP A 238 9.90 6.98 8.48
C ASP A 238 9.49 5.51 8.37
N GLY A 239 8.94 5.09 7.23
CA GLY A 239 8.55 3.70 6.98
C GLY A 239 8.50 3.37 5.50
N LEU A 240 8.62 2.08 5.18
CA LEU A 240 8.41 1.55 3.82
C LEU A 240 7.28 0.51 3.86
N ARG A 241 6.31 0.66 2.98
CA ARG A 241 5.36 -0.42 2.64
C ARG A 241 5.96 -1.19 1.46
N LEU A 242 6.15 -2.47 1.62
CA LEU A 242 6.69 -3.35 0.58
C LEU A 242 5.54 -4.01 -0.16
N ASP A 243 5.39 -3.66 -1.42
CA ASP A 243 4.38 -4.19 -2.32
C ASP A 243 4.59 -5.68 -2.60
N ALA A 244 3.51 -6.47 -2.55
CA ALA A 244 3.43 -7.87 -2.97
C ALA A 244 4.65 -8.72 -2.56
N VAL A 245 5.04 -8.70 -1.27
CA VAL A 245 6.24 -9.45 -0.81
C VAL A 245 6.14 -10.95 -1.07
N HIS A 246 4.95 -11.49 -1.25
CA HIS A 246 4.71 -12.89 -1.62
C HIS A 246 5.13 -13.21 -3.07
N ALA A 247 5.34 -12.20 -3.92
CA ALA A 247 5.83 -12.33 -5.28
C ALA A 247 7.38 -12.26 -5.38
N LEU A 248 8.07 -12.01 -4.27
CA LEU A 248 9.54 -12.07 -4.20
C LEU A 248 9.99 -13.53 -4.32
N ASP A 249 10.69 -13.87 -5.41
CA ASP A 249 11.28 -15.20 -5.59
C ASP A 249 12.62 -15.29 -4.84
N ASP A 250 12.52 -15.40 -3.52
CA ASP A 250 13.66 -15.40 -2.60
C ASP A 250 13.72 -16.67 -1.76
N THR A 251 14.68 -17.54 -2.08
CA THR A 251 15.00 -18.78 -1.34
C THR A 251 16.34 -18.68 -0.62
N GLY A 252 16.90 -17.47 -0.51
CA GLY A 252 18.15 -17.20 0.23
C GLY A 252 18.06 -17.58 1.70
N ALA A 253 19.19 -17.94 2.32
CA ALA A 253 19.25 -18.27 3.74
C ALA A 253 18.92 -17.06 4.63
N VAL A 254 19.19 -15.85 4.14
CA VAL A 254 18.75 -14.59 4.74
C VAL A 254 17.74 -13.96 3.77
N SER A 255 16.52 -13.77 4.26
CA SER A 255 15.46 -13.18 3.44
C SER A 255 15.80 -11.75 3.05
N LEU A 256 15.41 -11.34 1.84
CA LEU A 256 15.50 -9.94 1.42
C LEU A 256 14.71 -9.01 2.37
N ILE A 257 13.59 -9.47 2.92
CA ILE A 257 12.79 -8.70 3.88
C ILE A 257 13.59 -8.41 5.16
N GLU A 258 14.36 -9.39 5.66
CA GLU A 258 15.26 -9.18 6.81
C GLU A 258 16.37 -8.19 6.46
N GLN A 259 16.97 -8.31 5.26
CA GLN A 259 18.01 -7.39 4.80
C GLN A 259 17.46 -5.96 4.64
N ILE A 260 16.22 -5.80 4.13
CA ILE A 260 15.55 -4.50 4.01
C ILE A 260 15.30 -3.91 5.40
N ARG A 261 14.75 -4.70 6.33
CA ARG A 261 14.52 -4.26 7.72
C ARG A 261 15.83 -3.74 8.35
N ASP A 262 16.89 -4.51 8.26
CA ASP A 262 18.17 -4.16 8.85
C ASP A 262 18.82 -2.92 8.17
N ALA A 263 18.65 -2.78 6.86
CA ALA A 263 19.15 -1.62 6.11
C ALA A 263 18.33 -0.34 6.36
N ALA A 264 17.06 -0.48 6.70
CA ALA A 264 16.13 0.63 6.91
C ALA A 264 16.15 1.17 8.34
N GLU A 265 16.66 0.38 9.33
CA GLU A 265 16.57 0.75 10.75
C GLU A 265 17.01 2.21 10.99
N PRO A 266 16.21 3.02 11.72
CA PRO A 266 15.04 2.69 12.54
C PRO A 266 13.67 2.80 11.84
N ALA A 267 13.61 2.92 10.51
CA ALA A 267 12.33 3.03 9.79
C ALA A 267 11.46 1.77 9.93
N TRP A 268 10.15 1.96 9.85
CA TRP A 268 9.19 0.87 9.86
C TRP A 268 9.23 0.10 8.53
N ILE A 269 9.00 -1.21 8.60
CA ILE A 269 8.73 -2.03 7.42
C ILE A 269 7.34 -2.63 7.57
N ILE A 270 6.51 -2.42 6.54
CA ILE A 270 5.15 -2.92 6.46
C ILE A 270 5.06 -3.81 5.21
N ALA A 271 4.82 -5.09 5.40
CA ALA A 271 4.71 -6.04 4.30
C ALA A 271 3.25 -6.10 3.79
N GLU A 272 3.05 -5.99 2.49
CA GLU A 272 1.78 -6.33 1.88
C GLU A 272 1.86 -7.76 1.34
N THR A 273 0.93 -8.61 1.81
CA THR A 273 0.83 -10.00 1.40
C THR A 273 -0.54 -10.58 1.70
N ASP A 274 -1.04 -11.42 0.80
CA ASP A 274 -2.29 -12.14 0.96
C ASP A 274 -2.13 -13.53 1.61
N GLN A 275 -0.91 -13.89 2.04
CA GLN A 275 -0.60 -15.26 2.51
C GLN A 275 -1.16 -15.59 3.89
N ASN A 276 -1.53 -14.60 4.70
CA ASN A 276 -1.91 -14.79 6.10
C ASN A 276 -0.85 -15.59 6.88
N ASP A 277 0.41 -15.22 6.70
CA ASP A 277 1.54 -15.91 7.29
C ASP A 277 2.16 -15.06 8.42
N PRO A 278 2.16 -15.51 9.67
CA PRO A 278 2.78 -14.79 10.78
C PRO A 278 4.31 -14.72 10.70
N VAL A 279 4.96 -15.35 9.71
CA VAL A 279 6.40 -15.23 9.51
C VAL A 279 6.84 -13.78 9.37
N TYR A 280 6.02 -12.92 8.80
CA TYR A 280 6.33 -11.49 8.64
C TYR A 280 6.40 -10.79 9.99
N THR A 281 5.39 -10.98 10.84
CA THR A 281 5.32 -10.31 12.15
C THR A 281 6.10 -11.02 13.24
N GLU A 282 6.03 -12.36 13.31
CA GLU A 282 6.69 -13.16 14.35
C GLU A 282 8.15 -13.51 13.99
N GLY A 283 8.44 -13.78 12.70
CA GLY A 283 9.77 -14.15 12.20
C GLY A 283 10.61 -12.93 11.83
N TYR A 284 10.22 -12.23 10.78
CA TYR A 284 10.98 -11.07 10.27
C TYR A 284 10.83 -9.81 11.11
N LYS A 285 9.89 -9.78 12.07
CA LYS A 285 9.64 -8.63 12.97
C LYS A 285 9.25 -7.34 12.25
N VAL A 286 8.56 -7.45 11.11
CA VAL A 286 7.98 -6.34 10.38
C VAL A 286 6.48 -6.23 10.64
N ALA A 287 5.82 -5.15 10.24
CA ALA A 287 4.37 -5.06 10.24
C ALA A 287 3.79 -5.69 8.97
N GLN A 288 2.47 -5.93 8.95
CA GLN A 288 1.78 -6.58 7.82
C GLN A 288 0.40 -5.97 7.63
N TRP A 289 -0.02 -5.76 6.39
CA TRP A 289 -1.41 -5.48 6.04
C TRP A 289 -2.29 -6.70 6.34
N ASN A 290 -3.50 -6.45 6.83
CA ASN A 290 -4.46 -7.51 7.20
C ASN A 290 -5.75 -7.39 6.41
N ASP A 291 -5.81 -8.08 5.28
CA ASP A 291 -6.98 -8.13 4.41
C ASP A 291 -8.17 -8.86 5.05
N ASP A 292 -7.94 -9.90 5.85
CA ASP A 292 -9.03 -10.70 6.41
C ASP A 292 -9.94 -9.87 7.33
N ILE A 293 -9.39 -8.92 8.11
CA ILE A 293 -10.19 -8.00 8.93
C ILE A 293 -11.01 -7.07 8.04
N HIS A 294 -10.40 -6.52 6.97
CA HIS A 294 -11.14 -5.73 5.98
C HIS A 294 -12.28 -6.55 5.36
N HIS A 295 -11.97 -7.75 4.86
CA HIS A 295 -12.96 -8.62 4.23
C HIS A 295 -14.12 -8.94 5.16
N ALA A 296 -13.84 -9.29 6.41
CA ALA A 296 -14.87 -9.61 7.40
C ALA A 296 -15.75 -8.40 7.73
N ILE A 297 -15.16 -7.22 7.97
CA ILE A 297 -15.93 -5.99 8.23
C ILE A 297 -16.75 -5.61 7.00
N HIS A 298 -16.15 -5.62 5.81
CA HIS A 298 -16.82 -5.19 4.60
C HIS A 298 -17.98 -6.10 4.24
N ALA A 299 -17.79 -7.42 4.22
CA ALA A 299 -18.81 -8.40 3.86
C ALA A 299 -20.02 -8.32 4.81
N VAL A 300 -19.80 -8.23 6.12
CA VAL A 300 -20.90 -8.10 7.10
C VAL A 300 -21.69 -6.80 6.91
N VAL A 301 -21.02 -5.68 6.61
CA VAL A 301 -21.69 -4.38 6.54
C VAL A 301 -22.33 -4.11 5.17
N SER A 302 -21.68 -4.57 4.09
CA SER A 302 -22.18 -4.35 2.72
C SER A 302 -23.13 -5.44 2.23
N GLY A 303 -22.98 -6.67 2.76
CA GLY A 303 -23.67 -7.86 2.25
C GLY A 303 -23.02 -8.43 0.98
N GLU A 304 -21.82 -7.97 0.59
CA GLU A 304 -21.07 -8.55 -0.54
C GLU A 304 -20.47 -9.90 -0.12
N ASP A 305 -20.74 -10.96 -0.89
CA ASP A 305 -20.40 -12.35 -0.58
C ASP A 305 -19.71 -13.11 -1.74
N HIS A 306 -19.24 -12.37 -2.76
CA HIS A 306 -18.62 -12.96 -3.94
C HIS A 306 -17.10 -12.77 -3.99
N ALA A 307 -16.43 -13.52 -4.86
CA ALA A 307 -14.97 -13.53 -5.02
C ALA A 307 -14.27 -13.78 -3.67
N TYR A 308 -13.30 -12.93 -3.31
CA TYR A 308 -12.55 -13.08 -2.06
C TYR A 308 -13.36 -12.79 -0.79
N TYR A 309 -14.61 -12.27 -0.90
CA TYR A 309 -15.54 -12.12 0.22
C TYR A 309 -16.35 -13.37 0.55
N SER A 310 -16.31 -14.41 -0.29
CA SER A 310 -17.22 -15.57 -0.21
C SER A 310 -17.17 -16.35 1.11
N ASP A 311 -16.06 -16.30 1.83
CA ASP A 311 -15.90 -16.99 3.14
C ASP A 311 -16.16 -16.06 4.34
N PHE A 312 -16.59 -14.83 4.07
CA PHE A 312 -16.90 -13.80 5.07
C PHE A 312 -18.40 -13.48 5.05
N GLY A 313 -18.87 -12.56 5.87
CA GLY A 313 -20.26 -12.08 5.79
C GLY A 313 -21.11 -12.41 7.01
N THR A 314 -20.58 -13.14 8.00
CA THR A 314 -21.25 -13.33 9.28
C THR A 314 -20.52 -12.63 10.43
N VAL A 315 -21.27 -12.26 11.48
CA VAL A 315 -20.68 -11.63 12.68
C VAL A 315 -19.76 -12.59 13.43
N GLU A 316 -20.05 -13.87 13.38
CA GLU A 316 -19.23 -14.94 13.95
C GLU A 316 -17.84 -15.01 13.30
N VAL A 317 -17.80 -14.92 11.96
CA VAL A 317 -16.56 -14.87 11.20
C VAL A 317 -15.77 -13.60 11.56
N LEU A 318 -16.45 -12.45 11.62
CA LEU A 318 -15.84 -11.18 12.01
C LEU A 318 -15.25 -11.26 13.43
N ALA A 319 -16.01 -11.76 14.40
CA ALA A 319 -15.55 -11.92 15.78
C ALA A 319 -14.34 -12.85 15.87
N THR A 320 -14.39 -13.99 15.17
CA THR A 320 -13.28 -14.95 15.10
C THR A 320 -12.02 -14.31 14.47
N THR A 321 -12.21 -13.47 13.43
CA THR A 321 -11.09 -12.78 12.77
C THR A 321 -10.43 -11.78 13.74
N PHE A 322 -11.20 -11.04 14.53
CA PHE A 322 -10.63 -10.18 15.59
C PHE A 322 -9.86 -10.97 16.65
N GLN A 323 -10.42 -12.11 17.09
CA GLN A 323 -9.78 -12.94 18.12
C GLN A 323 -8.50 -13.64 17.65
N ARG A 324 -8.40 -13.97 16.36
CA ARG A 324 -7.32 -14.79 15.80
C ARG A 324 -6.45 -14.09 14.77
N VAL A 325 -6.71 -12.80 14.51
CA VAL A 325 -6.04 -11.94 13.53
C VAL A 325 -6.39 -12.29 12.08
N PHE A 326 -6.45 -13.57 11.74
CA PHE A 326 -6.86 -14.07 10.42
C PHE A 326 -8.03 -15.04 10.53
N TRP A 327 -9.00 -14.92 9.62
CA TRP A 327 -10.01 -15.95 9.39
C TRP A 327 -9.37 -17.18 8.75
N HIS A 328 -8.67 -16.97 7.62
CA HIS A 328 -7.92 -18.03 6.96
C HIS A 328 -6.57 -18.25 7.68
N ASN A 329 -6.61 -19.00 8.76
CA ASN A 329 -5.47 -19.34 9.60
C ASN A 329 -5.14 -20.83 9.59
N GLY A 330 -5.20 -21.46 8.42
CA GLY A 330 -5.13 -22.90 8.21
C GLY A 330 -6.49 -23.48 7.80
N ARG A 331 -7.48 -22.65 7.51
CA ARG A 331 -8.82 -23.04 7.05
C ARG A 331 -8.88 -23.16 5.54
N PHE A 332 -9.87 -23.90 5.04
CA PHE A 332 -10.17 -23.92 3.61
C PHE A 332 -10.69 -22.55 3.16
N SER A 333 -10.19 -22.05 2.05
CA SER A 333 -10.71 -20.85 1.38
C SER A 333 -11.47 -21.26 0.12
N SER A 334 -12.76 -20.92 0.07
CA SER A 334 -13.63 -21.22 -1.08
C SER A 334 -13.12 -20.49 -2.33
N PHE A 335 -12.72 -19.25 -2.17
CA PHE A 335 -12.16 -18.43 -3.27
C PHE A 335 -10.87 -19.03 -3.84
N ARG A 336 -9.95 -19.49 -2.95
CA ARG A 336 -8.67 -20.07 -3.38
C ARG A 336 -8.75 -21.54 -3.72
N GLY A 337 -9.85 -22.23 -3.37
CA GLY A 337 -10.05 -23.67 -3.57
C GLY A 337 -9.04 -24.55 -2.80
N ARG A 338 -8.43 -24.05 -1.73
CA ARG A 338 -7.42 -24.73 -0.92
C ARG A 338 -7.33 -24.18 0.49
N THR A 339 -6.69 -24.95 1.37
CA THR A 339 -6.31 -24.46 2.72
C THR A 339 -5.35 -23.28 2.60
N HIS A 340 -5.57 -22.25 3.44
CA HIS A 340 -4.84 -21.00 3.37
C HIS A 340 -4.46 -20.47 4.76
N GLY A 341 -3.32 -19.78 4.84
CA GLY A 341 -2.84 -19.10 6.04
C GLY A 341 -2.28 -20.04 7.11
N ARG A 342 -1.84 -19.43 8.19
CA ARG A 342 -1.37 -20.08 9.43
C ARG A 342 -1.86 -19.33 10.66
N PRO A 343 -2.03 -20.01 11.83
CA PRO A 343 -2.36 -19.31 13.07
C PRO A 343 -1.26 -18.34 13.50
N VAL A 344 -1.66 -17.17 13.97
CA VAL A 344 -0.79 -16.27 14.73
C VAL A 344 -0.69 -16.82 16.15
N THR A 345 0.51 -16.89 16.71
CA THR A 345 0.78 -17.54 18.02
C THR A 345 1.16 -16.55 19.11
N ASP A 346 1.76 -15.43 18.76
CA ASP A 346 2.18 -14.36 19.68
C ASP A 346 1.85 -12.99 19.04
N PRO A 347 0.56 -12.58 19.06
CA PRO A 347 0.12 -11.40 18.33
C PRO A 347 0.53 -10.10 19.01
N GLU A 348 1.52 -9.42 18.49
CA GLU A 348 1.69 -7.98 18.69
C GLU A 348 0.70 -7.26 17.76
N LEU A 349 -0.54 -7.01 18.22
CA LEU A 349 -1.66 -6.56 17.37
C LEU A 349 -1.34 -5.29 16.58
N TRP A 350 -0.53 -4.39 17.11
CA TRP A 350 -0.11 -3.17 16.44
C TRP A 350 0.74 -3.42 15.17
N ARG A 351 1.30 -4.62 14.99
CA ARG A 351 2.01 -4.99 13.76
C ARG A 351 1.08 -5.29 12.59
N PHE A 352 -0.20 -5.45 12.83
CA PHE A 352 -1.17 -5.67 11.78
C PHE A 352 -1.86 -4.35 11.43
N VAL A 353 -1.66 -3.90 10.20
CA VAL A 353 -2.31 -2.71 9.65
C VAL A 353 -3.70 -3.10 9.16
N THR A 354 -4.72 -2.44 9.70
CA THR A 354 -6.13 -2.71 9.38
C THR A 354 -6.82 -1.49 8.80
N TYR A 355 -7.79 -1.71 7.94
CA TYR A 355 -8.44 -0.64 7.17
C TYR A 355 -9.87 -1.00 6.80
N THR A 356 -10.68 0.00 6.49
CA THR A 356 -12.01 -0.20 5.88
C THR A 356 -11.92 -0.31 4.38
N THR A 357 -10.89 0.25 3.76
CA THR A 357 -10.53 0.15 2.34
C THR A 357 -9.11 0.66 2.11
N THR A 358 -8.50 0.29 0.98
CA THR A 358 -7.25 0.83 0.45
C THR A 358 -7.43 1.17 -1.03
N HIS A 359 -6.34 1.56 -1.70
CA HIS A 359 -6.37 1.73 -3.16
C HIS A 359 -6.80 0.43 -3.88
N ASP A 360 -6.39 -0.74 -3.36
CA ASP A 360 -6.70 -2.04 -3.97
C ASP A 360 -8.17 -2.41 -3.89
N GLN A 361 -8.80 -2.34 -2.71
CA GLN A 361 -10.21 -2.67 -2.57
C GLN A 361 -11.13 -1.66 -3.25
N THR A 362 -10.62 -0.45 -3.57
CA THR A 362 -11.34 0.53 -4.37
C THR A 362 -11.08 0.33 -5.86
N GLY A 363 -9.82 0.33 -6.27
CA GLY A 363 -9.45 0.37 -7.69
C GLY A 363 -9.54 -0.98 -8.39
N ASN A 364 -9.61 -2.08 -7.65
CA ASN A 364 -9.90 -3.41 -8.21
C ASN A 364 -11.40 -3.73 -8.27
N ARG A 365 -12.28 -2.77 -7.97
CA ARG A 365 -13.70 -2.85 -8.32
C ARG A 365 -13.90 -2.45 -9.78
N ALA A 366 -14.90 -3.02 -10.45
CA ALA A 366 -15.10 -2.84 -11.88
C ALA A 366 -15.20 -1.38 -12.34
N ALA A 367 -15.89 -0.54 -11.56
CA ALA A 367 -16.03 0.89 -11.82
C ALA A 367 -15.07 1.78 -11.01
N GLY A 368 -14.18 1.19 -10.20
CA GLY A 368 -13.36 1.93 -9.24
C GLY A 368 -14.19 2.63 -8.16
N ASP A 369 -15.41 2.17 -7.94
CA ASP A 369 -16.34 2.72 -6.96
C ASP A 369 -15.82 2.44 -5.53
N ARG A 370 -15.91 3.44 -4.67
CA ARG A 370 -15.51 3.25 -3.26
C ARG A 370 -16.50 2.31 -2.56
N PRO A 371 -16.02 1.36 -1.75
CA PRO A 371 -16.92 0.50 -0.95
C PRO A 371 -17.96 1.28 -0.13
N SER A 372 -17.64 2.54 0.23
CA SER A 372 -18.55 3.43 0.99
C SER A 372 -19.69 4.03 0.16
N MET A 373 -19.60 4.07 -1.17
CA MET A 373 -20.59 4.79 -2.01
C MET A 373 -22.01 4.22 -1.91
N ASN A 374 -22.14 2.92 -1.63
CA ASN A 374 -23.42 2.24 -1.47
C ASN A 374 -23.84 2.06 -0.01
N LEU A 375 -23.10 2.64 0.94
CA LEU A 375 -23.35 2.52 2.37
C LEU A 375 -23.91 3.82 2.95
N SER A 376 -24.87 3.69 3.85
CA SER A 376 -25.35 4.83 4.66
C SER A 376 -24.21 5.37 5.56
N VAL A 377 -24.34 6.61 6.01
CA VAL A 377 -23.40 7.21 6.99
C VAL A 377 -23.21 6.32 8.21
N LYS A 378 -24.28 5.71 8.72
CA LYS A 378 -24.19 4.82 9.89
C LYS A 378 -23.40 3.55 9.60
N GLN A 379 -23.55 2.95 8.44
CA GLN A 379 -22.76 1.79 8.04
C GLN A 379 -21.28 2.15 7.87
N GLN A 380 -20.97 3.29 7.25
CA GLN A 380 -19.60 3.79 7.13
C GLN A 380 -18.98 3.98 8.53
N LEU A 381 -19.69 4.60 9.46
CA LEU A 381 -19.22 4.81 10.83
C LEU A 381 -19.13 3.51 11.65
N ALA A 382 -20.00 2.53 11.40
CA ALA A 382 -19.88 1.21 12.01
C ALA A 382 -18.57 0.51 11.60
N LYS A 383 -18.23 0.53 10.29
CA LYS A 383 -16.94 0.04 9.78
C LYS A 383 -15.77 0.78 10.44
N ALA A 384 -15.80 2.10 10.41
CA ALA A 384 -14.77 2.95 10.99
C ALA A 384 -14.59 2.67 12.49
N THR A 385 -15.68 2.47 13.24
CA THR A 385 -15.61 2.14 14.66
C THR A 385 -14.80 0.87 14.89
N LEU A 386 -15.07 -0.21 14.16
CA LEU A 386 -14.38 -1.48 14.32
C LEU A 386 -12.87 -1.37 14.04
N VAL A 387 -12.47 -0.59 13.05
CA VAL A 387 -11.05 -0.39 12.72
C VAL A 387 -10.39 0.58 13.71
N LEU A 388 -10.97 1.77 13.91
CA LEU A 388 -10.30 2.86 14.61
C LEU A 388 -10.31 2.68 16.15
N THR A 389 -11.20 1.87 16.70
CA THR A 389 -11.21 1.59 18.14
C THR A 389 -10.49 0.30 18.53
N SER A 390 -9.89 -0.41 17.58
CA SER A 390 -9.13 -1.64 17.82
C SER A 390 -7.67 -1.36 18.21
N PRO A 391 -6.93 -2.30 18.83
CA PRO A 391 -5.50 -2.12 19.13
C PRO A 391 -4.58 -2.31 17.92
N PHE A 392 -5.11 -2.66 16.76
CA PHE A 392 -4.36 -2.73 15.50
C PHE A 392 -3.91 -1.34 15.05
N THR A 393 -2.95 -1.25 14.13
CA THR A 393 -2.58 0.00 13.48
C THR A 393 -3.58 0.33 12.38
N PRO A 394 -4.38 1.38 12.51
CA PRO A 394 -5.38 1.72 11.50
C PRO A 394 -4.76 2.47 10.33
N MET A 395 -5.27 2.19 9.14
CA MET A 395 -5.00 2.95 7.93
C MET A 395 -6.30 3.42 7.28
N LEU A 396 -6.29 4.65 6.79
CA LEU A 396 -7.37 5.28 6.03
C LEU A 396 -6.92 5.48 4.60
N PHE A 397 -7.79 5.23 3.64
CA PHE A 397 -7.54 5.59 2.24
C PHE A 397 -8.08 6.99 1.94
N MET A 398 -7.34 7.80 1.20
CA MET A 398 -7.66 9.20 0.89
C MET A 398 -9.13 9.42 0.53
N GLY A 399 -9.79 10.33 1.26
CA GLY A 399 -11.20 10.67 1.08
C GLY A 399 -12.19 9.76 1.82
N GLU A 400 -11.71 8.68 2.44
CA GLU A 400 -12.56 7.78 3.22
C GLU A 400 -13.18 8.51 4.42
N GLU A 401 -12.41 9.36 5.08
CA GLU A 401 -12.80 10.06 6.30
C GLU A 401 -13.98 11.04 6.14
N TRP A 402 -14.36 11.35 4.90
CA TRP A 402 -15.60 12.07 4.61
C TRP A 402 -16.54 11.33 3.66
N GLY A 403 -16.22 10.08 3.30
CA GLY A 403 -17.02 9.31 2.34
C GLY A 403 -17.05 9.98 0.96
N ALA A 404 -15.86 10.27 0.39
CA ALA A 404 -15.72 10.96 -0.89
C ALA A 404 -16.59 10.35 -2.00
N SER A 405 -17.21 11.21 -2.81
CA SER A 405 -18.08 10.82 -3.92
C SER A 405 -17.32 10.42 -5.19
N THR A 406 -16.02 10.69 -5.25
CA THR A 406 -15.19 10.35 -6.41
C THR A 406 -14.76 8.89 -6.37
N PRO A 407 -14.79 8.16 -7.50
CA PRO A 407 -14.17 6.84 -7.60
C PRO A 407 -12.65 6.93 -7.43
N PHE A 408 -12.00 5.77 -7.37
CA PHE A 408 -10.57 5.64 -7.59
C PHE A 408 -10.34 4.43 -8.49
N ALA A 409 -10.51 4.62 -9.78
CA ALA A 409 -10.34 3.56 -10.76
C ALA A 409 -8.86 3.29 -11.05
N PHE A 410 -8.55 2.09 -11.55
CA PHE A 410 -7.21 1.81 -12.08
C PHE A 410 -6.96 2.62 -13.34
N PHE A 411 -5.84 3.33 -13.41
CA PHE A 411 -5.43 4.15 -14.55
C PHE A 411 -3.94 4.03 -14.86
N VAL A 412 -3.63 4.12 -16.16
CA VAL A 412 -2.28 4.12 -16.75
C VAL A 412 -2.19 5.16 -17.87
N ASP A 413 -0.97 5.48 -18.30
CA ASP A 413 -0.70 6.39 -19.41
C ASP A 413 0.61 5.98 -20.10
N HIS A 414 0.71 4.71 -20.52
CA HIS A 414 1.93 4.24 -21.18
C HIS A 414 2.16 4.99 -22.50
N GLU A 415 3.42 5.29 -22.81
CA GLU A 415 3.77 5.87 -24.11
C GLU A 415 3.58 4.87 -25.25
N ASN A 416 3.58 3.59 -24.94
CA ASN A 416 3.29 2.51 -25.88
C ASN A 416 1.78 2.24 -25.96
N GLU A 417 1.16 2.58 -27.10
CA GLU A 417 -0.28 2.40 -27.34
C GLU A 417 -0.72 0.93 -27.35
N GLU A 418 0.15 0.00 -27.78
CA GLU A 418 -0.15 -1.44 -27.73
C GLU A 418 -0.27 -1.92 -26.30
N LEU A 419 0.54 -1.38 -25.39
CA LEU A 419 0.48 -1.70 -23.96
C LEU A 419 -0.80 -1.12 -23.33
N ASN A 420 -1.18 0.12 -23.66
CA ASN A 420 -2.45 0.71 -23.22
C ASN A 420 -3.64 -0.16 -23.64
N GLN A 421 -3.66 -0.61 -24.90
CA GLN A 421 -4.71 -1.48 -25.41
C GLN A 421 -4.71 -2.84 -24.69
N ALA A 422 -3.57 -3.45 -24.47
CA ALA A 422 -3.43 -4.73 -23.77
C ALA A 422 -3.92 -4.64 -22.32
N THR A 423 -3.59 -3.56 -21.63
CA THR A 423 -4.05 -3.26 -20.26
C THR A 423 -5.57 -3.13 -20.21
N ARG A 424 -6.16 -2.36 -21.14
CA ARG A 424 -7.62 -2.22 -21.25
C ARG A 424 -8.31 -3.56 -21.47
N GLU A 425 -7.82 -4.35 -22.42
CA GLU A 425 -8.39 -5.66 -22.73
C GLU A 425 -8.23 -6.65 -21.57
N GLY A 426 -7.12 -6.57 -20.83
CA GLY A 426 -6.88 -7.35 -19.62
C GLY A 426 -7.94 -7.09 -18.56
N ARG A 427 -8.17 -5.82 -18.22
CA ARG A 427 -9.19 -5.40 -17.23
C ARG A 427 -10.60 -5.80 -17.67
N MET A 428 -10.95 -5.57 -18.91
CA MET A 428 -12.28 -5.98 -19.42
C MET A 428 -12.50 -7.49 -19.33
N ARG A 429 -11.47 -8.32 -19.62
CA ARG A 429 -11.57 -9.78 -19.49
C ARG A 429 -11.69 -10.23 -18.04
N GLU A 430 -10.98 -9.58 -17.13
CA GLU A 430 -11.01 -9.86 -15.69
C GLU A 430 -12.44 -9.67 -15.16
N PHE A 431 -13.03 -8.51 -15.38
CA PHE A 431 -14.36 -8.19 -14.85
C PHE A 431 -15.50 -8.90 -15.59
N ALA A 432 -15.35 -9.19 -16.89
CA ALA A 432 -16.31 -10.04 -17.60
C ALA A 432 -16.41 -11.45 -17.01
N ARG A 433 -15.30 -12.02 -16.51
CA ARG A 433 -15.30 -13.31 -15.80
C ARG A 433 -16.01 -13.23 -14.44
N ALA A 434 -16.01 -12.06 -13.83
CA ALA A 434 -16.72 -11.78 -12.58
C ALA A 434 -18.19 -11.37 -12.80
N GLY A 435 -18.69 -11.38 -14.06
CA GLY A 435 -20.09 -11.14 -14.38
C GLY A 435 -20.47 -9.67 -14.65
N TRP A 436 -19.50 -8.76 -14.76
CA TRP A 436 -19.76 -7.36 -15.07
C TRP A 436 -19.92 -7.13 -16.59
N ASP A 437 -20.74 -6.13 -16.98
CA ASP A 437 -20.77 -5.69 -18.38
C ASP A 437 -19.46 -4.93 -18.68
N PRO A 438 -18.70 -5.34 -19.71
CA PRO A 438 -17.47 -4.63 -20.10
C PRO A 438 -17.64 -3.13 -20.37
N LYS A 439 -18.85 -2.66 -20.61
CA LYS A 439 -19.15 -1.24 -20.82
C LYS A 439 -19.09 -0.41 -19.55
N ASP A 440 -19.26 -1.04 -18.39
CA ASP A 440 -19.25 -0.40 -17.08
C ASP A 440 -17.83 -0.28 -16.52
N VAL A 441 -16.84 -0.91 -17.18
CA VAL A 441 -15.42 -0.84 -16.79
C VAL A 441 -14.78 0.37 -17.46
N PRO A 442 -14.29 1.37 -16.69
CA PRO A 442 -13.58 2.51 -17.24
C PRO A 442 -12.36 2.08 -18.05
N ASN A 443 -12.03 2.84 -19.11
CA ASN A 443 -10.80 2.60 -19.85
C ASN A 443 -9.60 3.10 -19.03
N PRO A 444 -8.67 2.25 -18.60
CA PRO A 444 -7.54 2.68 -17.76
C PRO A 444 -6.66 3.76 -18.40
N ALA A 445 -6.50 3.74 -19.73
CA ALA A 445 -5.68 4.70 -20.46
C ALA A 445 -6.41 6.03 -20.78
N ALA A 446 -7.71 6.14 -20.48
CA ALA A 446 -8.45 7.37 -20.74
C ALA A 446 -8.12 8.45 -19.69
N GLU A 447 -7.89 9.68 -20.14
CA GLU A 447 -7.68 10.83 -19.24
C GLU A 447 -8.86 11.05 -18.28
N GLU A 448 -10.07 10.73 -18.73
CA GLU A 448 -11.29 10.83 -17.91
C GLU A 448 -11.23 9.95 -16.67
N THR A 449 -10.74 8.72 -16.80
CA THR A 449 -10.59 7.78 -15.68
C THR A 449 -9.73 8.34 -14.56
N PHE A 450 -8.61 8.97 -14.91
CA PHE A 450 -7.76 9.68 -13.97
C PHE A 450 -8.44 10.92 -13.39
N ARG A 451 -8.98 11.78 -14.25
CA ARG A 451 -9.62 13.04 -13.85
C ARG A 451 -10.77 12.82 -12.88
N ASP A 452 -11.59 11.80 -13.13
CA ASP A 452 -12.75 11.49 -12.30
C ASP A 452 -12.35 10.91 -10.94
N SER A 453 -11.12 10.39 -10.83
CA SER A 453 -10.53 9.90 -9.57
C SER A 453 -9.93 11.01 -8.68
N VAL A 454 -9.86 12.26 -9.17
CA VAL A 454 -9.35 13.39 -8.39
C VAL A 454 -10.31 13.77 -7.27
N LEU A 455 -9.82 13.84 -6.02
CA LEU A 455 -10.64 14.16 -4.85
C LEU A 455 -11.27 15.56 -4.92
N LYS A 456 -12.53 15.64 -4.52
CA LYS A 456 -13.31 16.88 -4.41
C LYS A 456 -13.32 17.37 -2.97
N TRP A 457 -12.30 18.06 -2.55
CA TRP A 457 -12.10 18.53 -1.17
C TRP A 457 -13.24 19.41 -0.63
N ALA A 458 -14.01 20.07 -1.50
CA ALA A 458 -15.13 20.92 -1.11
C ALA A 458 -16.29 20.13 -0.47
N GLU A 459 -16.46 18.85 -0.79
CA GLU A 459 -17.54 18.01 -0.25
C GLU A 459 -17.49 17.88 1.28
N ARG A 460 -16.31 17.94 1.88
CA ARG A 460 -16.09 17.74 3.32
C ARG A 460 -16.94 18.59 4.23
N THR A 461 -17.39 19.75 3.76
CA THR A 461 -18.20 20.70 4.54
C THR A 461 -19.70 20.54 4.29
N GLU A 462 -20.10 19.66 3.40
CA GLU A 462 -21.49 19.45 3.02
C GLU A 462 -22.04 18.14 3.61
N SER A 463 -23.35 18.07 3.90
CA SER A 463 -23.99 16.83 4.31
C SER A 463 -24.16 15.91 3.08
N PRO A 464 -23.92 14.59 3.19
CA PRO A 464 -23.61 13.83 4.42
C PRO A 464 -22.12 13.78 4.80
N HIS A 465 -21.22 14.27 3.97
CA HIS A 465 -19.76 14.17 4.11
C HIS A 465 -19.25 14.76 5.45
N ALA A 466 -19.79 15.91 5.84
CA ALA A 466 -19.45 16.56 7.12
C ALA A 466 -19.83 15.71 8.35
N GLU A 467 -20.82 14.84 8.24
CA GLU A 467 -21.21 13.92 9.32
C GLU A 467 -20.23 12.76 9.43
N VAL A 468 -19.82 12.18 8.29
CA VAL A 468 -18.81 11.12 8.24
C VAL A 468 -17.50 11.64 8.81
N LEU A 469 -17.02 12.81 8.34
CA LEU A 469 -15.79 13.44 8.79
C LEU A 469 -15.75 13.65 10.31
N ARG A 470 -16.87 14.13 10.88
CA ARG A 470 -16.99 14.29 12.33
C ARG A 470 -16.88 12.96 13.05
N GLY A 471 -17.56 11.93 12.56
CA GLY A 471 -17.51 10.59 13.15
C GLY A 471 -16.10 10.01 13.16
N TYR A 472 -15.34 10.14 12.06
CA TYR A 472 -13.93 9.72 12.01
C TYR A 472 -13.06 10.52 13.00
N THR A 473 -13.25 11.84 13.06
CA THR A 473 -12.51 12.70 14.00
C THR A 473 -12.78 12.31 15.45
N ASP A 474 -14.04 12.08 15.82
CA ASP A 474 -14.44 11.68 17.17
C ASP A 474 -13.85 10.30 17.54
N LEU A 475 -13.84 9.34 16.61
CA LEU A 475 -13.27 8.02 16.81
C LEU A 475 -11.75 8.05 16.98
N LEU A 476 -11.04 8.84 16.19
CA LEU A 476 -9.59 9.00 16.32
C LEU A 476 -9.19 9.76 17.59
N GLU A 477 -10.00 10.73 18.03
CA GLU A 477 -9.81 11.38 19.33
C GLU A 477 -10.04 10.41 20.48
N PHE A 478 -11.07 9.55 20.40
CA PHE A 478 -11.32 8.49 21.38
C PHE A 478 -10.15 7.51 21.43
N ARG A 479 -9.67 7.02 20.26
CA ARG A 479 -8.50 6.17 20.16
C ARG A 479 -7.28 6.75 20.87
N ARG A 480 -6.96 8.00 20.56
CA ARG A 480 -5.82 8.73 21.13
C ARG A 480 -5.97 8.94 22.64
N THR A 481 -7.16 9.37 23.09
CA THR A 481 -7.44 9.69 24.50
C THR A 481 -7.32 8.45 25.38
N HIS A 482 -7.76 7.29 24.89
CA HIS A 482 -7.71 6.03 25.64
C HIS A 482 -6.50 5.17 25.30
N ARG A 483 -5.57 5.65 24.46
CA ARG A 483 -4.33 4.94 24.08
C ARG A 483 -4.60 3.52 23.58
N LEU A 484 -5.59 3.38 22.70
CA LEU A 484 -6.06 2.05 22.26
C LEU A 484 -5.00 1.23 21.51
N ALA A 485 -3.97 1.85 20.96
CA ALA A 485 -2.83 1.17 20.37
C ALA A 485 -1.99 0.36 21.39
N GLU A 486 -2.13 0.66 22.68
CA GLU A 486 -1.45 -0.02 23.78
C GLU A 486 -2.41 -0.96 24.53
N ALA A 487 -3.65 -1.08 24.05
CA ALA A 487 -4.67 -1.90 24.70
C ALA A 487 -4.45 -3.39 24.37
N GLU A 488 -4.79 -4.22 25.33
CA GLU A 488 -4.90 -5.66 25.16
C GLU A 488 -6.35 -6.03 24.82
N LEU A 489 -6.56 -6.81 23.77
CA LEU A 489 -7.88 -7.37 23.45
C LEU A 489 -8.17 -8.50 24.42
N LEU A 490 -9.15 -8.31 25.30
CA LEU A 490 -9.52 -9.28 26.32
C LEU A 490 -10.60 -10.26 25.85
N ASP A 491 -11.60 -9.73 25.13
CA ASP A 491 -12.76 -10.52 24.70
C ASP A 491 -13.40 -9.94 23.44
N VAL A 492 -13.97 -10.82 22.63
CA VAL A 492 -14.82 -10.50 21.49
C VAL A 492 -16.07 -11.35 21.60
N SER A 493 -17.17 -10.74 21.95
CA SER A 493 -18.46 -11.40 22.07
C SER A 493 -19.38 -11.02 20.91
N TRP A 494 -20.22 -11.96 20.47
CA TRP A 494 -21.25 -11.70 19.48
C TRP A 494 -22.53 -12.47 19.82
N TRP A 495 -23.67 -12.03 19.29
CA TRP A 495 -24.96 -12.71 19.51
C TRP A 495 -26.04 -12.29 18.53
N ALA A 496 -27.08 -13.10 18.41
CA ALA A 496 -28.32 -12.82 17.70
C ALA A 496 -29.43 -12.36 18.67
N ASP A 497 -30.56 -11.93 18.11
CA ASP A 497 -31.73 -11.51 18.88
C ASP A 497 -32.22 -12.61 19.84
N GLY A 498 -32.27 -12.31 21.15
CA GLY A 498 -32.81 -13.19 22.18
C GLY A 498 -31.87 -14.32 22.62
N GLU A 499 -30.63 -14.31 22.15
CA GLU A 499 -29.60 -15.27 22.54
C GLU A 499 -28.64 -14.68 23.60
N GLU A 500 -27.94 -15.52 24.31
CA GLU A 500 -26.85 -15.12 25.19
C GLU A 500 -25.57 -14.84 24.36
N PRO A 501 -24.72 -13.90 24.79
CA PRO A 501 -23.46 -13.62 24.11
C PRO A 501 -22.56 -14.86 24.01
N VAL A 502 -21.93 -15.04 22.86
CA VAL A 502 -20.91 -16.06 22.60
C VAL A 502 -19.57 -15.39 22.48
N SER A 503 -18.57 -15.84 23.23
CA SER A 503 -17.22 -15.28 23.23
C SER A 503 -16.12 -16.25 22.77
N GLU A 504 -16.47 -17.50 22.49
CA GLU A 504 -15.49 -18.47 22.00
C GLU A 504 -15.30 -18.33 20.48
N ALA A 505 -14.06 -18.17 20.05
CA ALA A 505 -13.74 -18.23 18.63
C ALA A 505 -14.22 -19.55 18.02
N LEU A 506 -14.82 -19.51 16.85
CA LEU A 506 -15.31 -20.69 16.15
C LEU A 506 -14.21 -21.75 16.05
N ALA A 507 -14.39 -22.85 16.81
CA ALA A 507 -13.49 -23.99 16.78
C ALA A 507 -13.77 -24.82 15.52
N GLY A 508 -12.80 -24.82 14.60
CA GLY A 508 -12.68 -25.93 13.66
C GLY A 508 -13.88 -26.26 12.78
N VAL A 509 -14.20 -25.44 11.82
CA VAL A 509 -14.53 -25.98 10.49
C VAL A 509 -13.31 -26.82 10.10
N ASN A 510 -13.50 -28.09 9.72
CA ASN A 510 -12.37 -28.96 9.35
C ASN A 510 -11.58 -28.27 8.23
N PRO A 511 -10.30 -27.88 8.45
CA PRO A 511 -9.59 -26.99 7.53
C PRO A 511 -9.34 -27.62 6.14
N THR A 512 -9.63 -28.90 5.97
CA THR A 512 -9.34 -29.66 4.75
C THR A 512 -10.58 -30.02 3.93
N VAL A 513 -11.78 -29.64 4.37
CA VAL A 513 -13.03 -29.98 3.68
C VAL A 513 -13.70 -28.68 3.24
N PRO A 514 -14.13 -28.56 1.96
CA PRO A 514 -14.99 -27.45 1.53
C PRO A 514 -16.21 -27.35 2.45
N PRO A 515 -16.73 -26.14 2.71
CA PRO A 515 -17.99 -25.99 3.43
C PRO A 515 -19.04 -26.91 2.80
N SER A 516 -19.70 -27.72 3.60
CA SER A 516 -20.87 -28.49 3.16
C SER A 516 -22.08 -27.58 3.20
N ASP A 517 -23.11 -27.88 2.41
CA ASP A 517 -24.40 -27.16 2.44
C ASP A 517 -25.06 -27.14 3.87
N ALA A 518 -24.47 -27.84 4.83
CA ALA A 518 -24.88 -27.86 6.23
C ALA A 518 -24.23 -26.75 7.09
N ASP A 519 -23.21 -26.05 6.58
CA ASP A 519 -22.59 -24.90 7.26
C ASP A 519 -23.39 -23.59 7.04
N ASP A 520 -24.50 -23.64 6.27
CA ASP A 520 -25.49 -22.56 6.12
C ASP A 520 -26.30 -22.24 7.41
N GLU A 521 -26.04 -22.95 8.52
CA GLU A 521 -26.64 -22.70 9.84
C GLU A 521 -25.75 -21.86 10.77
N LEU A 522 -24.74 -21.14 10.29
CA LEU A 522 -24.15 -20.09 11.10
C LEU A 522 -25.25 -19.06 11.36
N SER A 523 -25.68 -18.99 12.61
CA SER A 523 -26.78 -18.13 13.01
C SER A 523 -26.47 -16.68 12.60
N SER A 524 -27.49 -15.92 12.25
CA SER A 524 -27.37 -14.52 11.92
C SER A 524 -27.05 -13.68 13.17
N GLY A 525 -25.82 -13.78 13.68
CA GLY A 525 -25.31 -12.85 14.68
C GLY A 525 -25.48 -11.41 14.16
N ARG A 526 -25.92 -10.49 15.02
CA ARG A 526 -26.21 -9.10 14.61
C ARG A 526 -25.41 -8.07 15.36
N TRP A 527 -24.81 -8.47 16.47
CA TRP A 527 -24.05 -7.57 17.35
C TRP A 527 -22.70 -8.16 17.66
N ILE A 528 -21.72 -7.26 17.75
CA ILE A 528 -20.39 -7.57 18.24
C ILE A 528 -20.04 -6.62 19.37
N GLU A 529 -19.41 -7.12 20.43
CA GLU A 529 -18.79 -6.33 21.48
C GLU A 529 -17.32 -6.72 21.61
N LEU A 530 -16.45 -5.70 21.52
CA LEU A 530 -15.02 -5.82 21.71
C LEU A 530 -14.67 -5.24 23.08
N THR A 531 -13.95 -6.00 23.91
CA THR A 531 -13.51 -5.57 25.23
C THR A 531 -12.00 -5.48 25.28
N TYR A 532 -11.48 -4.33 25.64
CA TYR A 532 -10.05 -4.02 25.70
C TYR A 532 -9.64 -3.57 27.10
N GLN A 533 -8.46 -4.04 27.57
CA GLN A 533 -7.76 -3.40 28.68
C GLN A 533 -6.85 -2.31 28.12
N ALA A 534 -7.29 -1.08 28.16
CA ALA A 534 -6.46 0.07 27.90
C ALA A 534 -5.62 0.41 29.15
N PRO A 535 -4.56 1.21 29.03
CA PRO A 535 -3.66 1.50 30.17
C PRO A 535 -4.36 2.03 31.43
N GLU A 536 -5.43 2.80 31.27
CA GLU A 536 -6.10 3.47 32.39
C GLU A 536 -7.56 3.02 32.63
N SER A 537 -8.13 2.22 31.71
CA SER A 537 -9.55 1.86 31.75
C SER A 537 -9.85 0.58 30.99
N LEU A 538 -10.94 -0.07 31.36
CA LEU A 538 -11.57 -1.07 30.52
C LEU A 538 -12.41 -0.34 29.45
N VAL A 539 -12.21 -0.68 28.19
CA VAL A 539 -12.95 -0.09 27.06
C VAL A 539 -13.82 -1.16 26.44
N LYS A 540 -15.10 -0.85 26.25
CA LYS A 540 -16.05 -1.70 25.55
C LYS A 540 -16.61 -0.98 24.34
N VAL A 541 -16.58 -1.66 23.21
CA VAL A 541 -17.07 -1.17 21.92
C VAL A 541 -18.15 -2.13 21.44
N THR A 542 -19.40 -1.71 21.44
CA THR A 542 -20.53 -2.51 20.97
C THR A 542 -21.04 -1.94 19.66
N VAL A 543 -21.17 -2.77 18.64
CA VAL A 543 -21.66 -2.36 17.30
C VAL A 543 -22.85 -3.22 16.90
N ASN A 544 -23.95 -2.55 16.55
CA ASN A 544 -25.09 -3.19 15.89
C ASN A 544 -24.79 -3.28 14.38
N LEU A 545 -24.64 -4.48 13.88
CA LEU A 545 -24.30 -4.77 12.48
C LEU A 545 -25.54 -5.22 11.68
N SER A 546 -26.70 -4.64 11.98
CA SER A 546 -27.96 -4.96 11.31
C SER A 546 -28.82 -3.72 11.06
N ASP A 547 -29.82 -3.86 10.23
CA ASP A 547 -30.84 -2.87 9.92
C ASP A 547 -31.98 -2.81 10.97
N GLN A 548 -31.89 -3.61 12.04
CA GLN A 548 -32.87 -3.66 13.12
C GLN A 548 -32.32 -3.00 14.40
N PRO A 549 -33.15 -2.28 15.18
CA PRO A 549 -32.73 -1.76 16.46
C PRO A 549 -32.57 -2.88 17.49
N HIS A 550 -31.65 -2.67 18.47
CA HIS A 550 -31.51 -3.54 19.63
C HIS A 550 -32.07 -2.83 20.87
N GLU A 551 -33.28 -3.23 21.33
CA GLU A 551 -33.99 -2.56 22.42
C GLU A 551 -33.24 -2.64 23.76
N ALA A 552 -32.72 -3.83 24.13
CA ALA A 552 -32.03 -4.02 25.41
C ALA A 552 -30.71 -3.23 25.52
N LEU A 553 -30.00 -3.02 24.43
CA LEU A 553 -28.79 -2.19 24.37
C LEU A 553 -29.10 -0.73 24.04
N ALA A 554 -30.35 -0.41 23.69
CA ALA A 554 -30.75 0.89 23.16
C ALA A 554 -29.84 1.39 22.04
N LEU A 555 -29.52 0.49 21.09
CA LEU A 555 -28.77 0.78 19.87
C LEU A 555 -29.73 0.74 18.66
N GLY A 556 -29.72 1.79 17.86
CA GLY A 556 -30.40 1.81 16.59
C GLY A 556 -29.67 0.98 15.53
N PRO A 557 -30.28 0.85 14.32
CA PRO A 557 -29.63 0.18 13.20
C PRO A 557 -28.26 0.80 12.89
N TRP A 558 -27.25 -0.06 12.73
CA TRP A 558 -25.87 0.34 12.38
C TRP A 558 -25.25 1.36 13.35
N GLU A 559 -25.69 1.37 14.60
CA GLU A 559 -25.12 2.23 15.64
C GLU A 559 -24.02 1.52 16.42
N ALA A 560 -23.00 2.31 16.78
CA ALA A 560 -21.93 1.90 17.66
C ALA A 560 -22.02 2.67 19.00
N ARG A 561 -21.60 2.00 20.06
CA ARG A 561 -21.38 2.62 21.37
C ARG A 561 -20.03 2.22 21.90
N TYR A 562 -19.25 3.18 22.32
CA TYR A 562 -17.99 2.95 23.02
C TYR A 562 -18.06 3.61 24.40
N ARG A 563 -17.59 2.88 25.42
CA ARG A 563 -17.63 3.30 26.82
C ARG A 563 -16.40 2.84 27.58
N THR A 564 -16.07 3.57 28.63
CA THR A 564 -15.00 3.23 29.57
C THR A 564 -15.59 2.83 30.91
N GLU A 565 -15.03 1.81 31.56
CA GLU A 565 -15.39 1.32 32.90
C GLU A 565 -14.17 1.35 33.83
#